data_ac7888ca8f196535147e7e50352bf033
#
_entry.id   ac7888ca8f196535147e7e50352bf033
#
_cell.length_a   1.000
_cell.length_b   1.000
_cell.length_c   1.000
_cell.angle_alpha   90.00
_cell.angle_beta   90.00
_cell.angle_gamma   90.00
#
_symmetry.space_group_name_H-M   'P 1'
#
loop_
_entity.id
_entity.type
_entity.pdbx_description
1 polymer ?
#
loop_
_entity_poly.entity_id
_entity_poly.type
_entity_poly.pdbx_seq_one_letter_code
_entity_poly.pdbx_strand_id
1 'polypeptide(L)'
;MHFFSDNATPICPQVMAAIAGADHADHGYDGDAWSARLDGAFSDLFETPVKAQWIATGTAANSIALACLCPPYGGVICHEEAHIVVDECGAPGFYTHGAS
;
A
#
# COMPACT_ATOMS: atom_id res chain seq x y z
N MET A 1 -19.60 -0.10 21.37
CA MET A 1 -19.12 0.21 20.00
C MET A 1 -18.15 1.37 20.13
N HIS A 2 -16.93 1.23 19.62
CA HIS A 2 -15.92 2.28 19.71
C HIS A 2 -15.78 2.91 18.33
N PHE A 3 -16.09 4.20 18.21
CA PHE A 3 -15.84 5.02 17.02
C PHE A 3 -14.51 5.76 17.19
N PHE A 4 -13.42 5.02 17.31
CA PHE A 4 -12.13 5.60 17.61
C PHE A 4 -11.25 5.59 16.34
N SER A 5 -10.65 4.46 16.02
CA SER A 5 -9.84 4.29 14.84
C SER A 5 -9.87 2.81 14.43
N ASP A 6 -9.83 2.54 13.13
CA ASP A 6 -9.78 1.18 12.61
C ASP A 6 -8.50 0.44 13.05
N ASN A 7 -7.39 1.16 13.20
CA ASN A 7 -6.13 0.57 13.66
C ASN A 7 -6.12 0.16 15.16
N ALA A 8 -7.18 0.49 15.91
CA ALA A 8 -7.38 0.03 17.28
C ALA A 8 -8.13 -1.30 17.36
N THR A 9 -8.52 -1.88 16.22
CA THR A 9 -9.26 -3.16 16.18
C THR A 9 -8.32 -4.36 16.19
N PRO A 10 -8.73 -5.50 16.78
CA PRO A 10 -7.96 -6.74 16.65
C PRO A 10 -8.04 -7.30 15.22
N ILE A 11 -7.07 -8.12 14.87
CA ILE A 11 -7.09 -8.89 13.62
C ILE A 11 -8.28 -9.84 13.63
N CYS A 12 -9.02 -9.94 12.52
CA CYS A 12 -10.11 -10.90 12.44
C CYS A 12 -9.59 -12.35 12.50
N PRO A 13 -10.35 -13.28 13.09
CA PRO A 13 -9.88 -14.65 13.34
C PRO A 13 -9.39 -15.38 12.08
N GLN A 14 -10.00 -15.13 10.93
CA GLN A 14 -9.63 -15.77 9.65
C GLN A 14 -8.25 -15.30 9.19
N VAL A 15 -7.97 -14.01 9.29
CA VAL A 15 -6.64 -13.43 8.92
C VAL A 15 -5.58 -13.94 9.90
N MET A 16 -5.87 -13.99 11.21
CA MET A 16 -4.94 -14.54 12.19
C MET A 16 -4.62 -16.00 11.92
N ALA A 17 -5.62 -16.81 11.56
CA ALA A 17 -5.40 -18.21 11.20
C ALA A 17 -4.55 -18.36 9.93
N ALA A 18 -4.75 -17.50 8.94
CA ALA A 18 -3.93 -17.48 7.72
C ALA A 18 -2.47 -17.11 8.01
N ILE A 19 -2.23 -16.11 8.87
CA ILE A 19 -0.89 -15.73 9.31
C ILE A 19 -0.20 -16.90 10.03
N ALA A 20 -0.90 -17.53 10.97
CA ALA A 20 -0.37 -18.69 11.69
C ALA A 20 -0.07 -19.87 10.75
N GLY A 21 -0.89 -20.08 9.73
CA GLY A 21 -0.67 -21.13 8.71
C GLY A 21 0.51 -20.84 7.78
N ALA A 22 0.89 -19.57 7.64
CA ALA A 22 2.02 -19.15 6.83
C ALA A 22 3.35 -19.11 7.62
N ASP A 23 3.31 -19.31 8.96
CA ASP A 23 4.48 -19.26 9.82
C ASP A 23 5.34 -20.54 9.69
N HIS A 24 6.09 -20.64 8.61
CA HIS A 24 7.06 -21.70 8.36
C HIS A 24 8.23 -21.17 7.51
N ALA A 25 9.36 -21.89 7.54
CA ALA A 25 10.52 -21.52 6.73
C ALA A 25 10.23 -21.74 5.24
N ASP A 26 10.56 -20.75 4.43
CA ASP A 26 10.46 -20.77 2.97
C ASP A 26 11.63 -19.96 2.37
N HIS A 27 11.63 -19.74 1.06
CA HIS A 27 12.68 -18.97 0.39
C HIS A 27 12.58 -17.47 0.74
N GLY A 28 13.76 -16.86 0.93
CA GLY A 28 13.85 -15.41 1.16
C GLY A 28 13.77 -14.58 -0.13
N TYR A 29 13.74 -13.25 0.05
CA TYR A 29 13.81 -12.27 -1.04
C TYR A 29 12.69 -12.44 -2.09
N ASP A 30 11.44 -12.52 -1.63
CA ASP A 30 10.24 -12.73 -2.46
C ASP A 30 10.22 -14.03 -3.28
N GLY A 31 11.10 -14.99 -2.94
CA GLY A 31 11.14 -16.31 -3.56
C GLY A 31 10.15 -17.32 -2.96
N ASP A 32 9.39 -16.92 -1.96
CA ASP A 32 8.42 -17.76 -1.27
C ASP A 32 7.13 -17.99 -2.07
N ALA A 33 6.40 -19.03 -1.69
CA ALA A 33 5.17 -19.41 -2.37
C ALA A 33 4.04 -18.38 -2.26
N TRP A 34 4.04 -17.53 -1.23
CA TRP A 34 3.05 -16.49 -1.05
C TRP A 34 3.31 -15.30 -1.96
N SER A 35 4.56 -14.82 -2.01
CA SER A 35 4.98 -13.76 -2.93
C SER A 35 4.73 -14.15 -4.38
N ALA A 36 5.01 -15.39 -4.77
CA ALA A 36 4.76 -15.88 -6.12
C ALA A 36 3.28 -15.85 -6.55
N ARG A 37 2.33 -15.86 -5.61
CA ARG A 37 0.88 -15.83 -5.88
C ARG A 37 0.29 -14.43 -5.91
N LEU A 38 1.03 -13.41 -5.48
CA LEU A 38 0.51 -12.07 -5.21
C LEU A 38 -0.12 -11.44 -6.46
N ASP A 39 0.62 -11.38 -7.56
CA ASP A 39 0.13 -10.83 -8.83
C ASP A 39 -1.14 -11.52 -9.32
N GLY A 40 -1.18 -12.86 -9.26
CA GLY A 40 -2.35 -13.64 -9.68
C GLY A 40 -3.57 -13.35 -8.82
N ALA A 41 -3.42 -13.34 -7.50
CA ALA A 41 -4.53 -13.09 -6.58
C ALA A 41 -5.13 -11.68 -6.77
N PHE A 42 -4.29 -10.67 -6.97
CA PHE A 42 -4.77 -9.32 -7.25
C PHE A 42 -5.32 -9.16 -8.67
N SER A 43 -4.76 -9.86 -9.66
CA SER A 43 -5.32 -9.86 -11.03
C SER A 43 -6.71 -10.47 -11.07
N ASP A 44 -6.95 -11.54 -10.33
CA ASP A 44 -8.27 -12.16 -10.19
C ASP A 44 -9.26 -11.22 -9.48
N LEU A 45 -8.82 -10.54 -8.41
CA LEU A 45 -9.65 -9.59 -7.66
C LEU A 45 -10.07 -8.39 -8.50
N PHE A 46 -9.16 -7.84 -9.29
CA PHE A 46 -9.41 -6.65 -10.12
C PHE A 46 -9.88 -6.98 -11.53
N GLU A 47 -10.02 -8.25 -11.88
CA GLU A 47 -10.44 -8.72 -13.21
C GLU A 47 -9.58 -8.16 -14.37
N THR A 48 -8.31 -7.88 -14.08
CA THR A 48 -7.34 -7.34 -15.05
C THR A 48 -5.91 -7.71 -14.62
N PRO A 49 -4.98 -7.90 -15.56
CA PRO A 49 -3.57 -8.11 -15.19
C PRO A 49 -3.01 -6.95 -14.39
N VAL A 50 -2.53 -7.20 -13.20
CA VAL A 50 -1.88 -6.23 -12.32
C VAL A 50 -0.55 -6.75 -11.79
N LYS A 51 0.32 -5.83 -11.39
CA LYS A 51 1.48 -6.08 -10.57
C LYS A 51 1.22 -5.56 -9.17
N ALA A 52 1.37 -6.43 -8.17
CA ALA A 52 1.20 -6.08 -6.77
C ALA A 52 2.56 -6.04 -6.07
N GLN A 53 2.77 -5.04 -5.25
CA GLN A 53 4.01 -4.88 -4.51
C GLN A 53 3.73 -4.51 -3.06
N TRP A 54 4.47 -5.10 -2.14
CA TRP A 54 4.47 -4.71 -0.75
C TRP A 54 5.28 -3.44 -0.55
N ILE A 55 4.67 -2.46 0.11
CA ILE A 55 5.31 -1.18 0.45
C ILE A 55 5.30 -1.04 1.97
N ALA A 56 6.40 -0.55 2.52
CA ALA A 56 6.61 -0.51 3.97
C ALA A 56 5.63 0.40 4.73
N THR A 57 5.17 1.50 4.10
CA THR A 57 4.26 2.46 4.74
C THR A 57 3.24 3.02 3.76
N GLY A 58 2.10 3.51 4.26
CA GLY A 58 1.10 4.20 3.45
C GLY A 58 1.67 5.46 2.78
N THR A 59 2.51 6.22 3.47
CA THR A 59 3.20 7.39 2.91
C THR A 59 4.07 7.02 1.70
N ALA A 60 4.82 5.93 1.78
CA ALA A 60 5.60 5.44 0.65
C ALA A 60 4.70 4.98 -0.51
N ALA A 61 3.60 4.30 -0.22
CA ALA A 61 2.64 3.87 -1.22
C ALA A 61 2.00 5.05 -1.96
N ASN A 62 1.52 6.06 -1.23
CA ASN A 62 0.97 7.28 -1.80
C ASN A 62 1.99 8.02 -2.66
N SER A 63 3.20 8.19 -2.16
CA SER A 63 4.28 8.89 -2.88
C SER A 63 4.66 8.19 -4.18
N ILE A 64 4.80 6.86 -4.17
CA ILE A 64 5.11 6.07 -5.36
C ILE A 64 3.95 6.10 -6.36
N ALA A 65 2.72 5.95 -5.89
CA ALA A 65 1.53 6.02 -6.75
C ALA A 65 1.43 7.37 -7.45
N LEU A 66 1.61 8.47 -6.73
CA LEU A 66 1.60 9.81 -7.30
C LEU A 66 2.77 10.01 -8.27
N ALA A 67 3.97 9.53 -7.95
CA ALA A 67 5.11 9.61 -8.86
C ALA A 67 4.90 8.84 -10.17
N CYS A 68 4.13 7.75 -10.14
CA CYS A 68 3.76 7.01 -11.35
C CYS A 68 2.70 7.72 -12.21
N LEU A 69 1.84 8.55 -11.58
CA LEU A 69 0.67 9.13 -12.23
C LEU A 69 0.82 10.61 -12.57
N CYS A 70 1.67 11.34 -11.84
CA CYS A 70 1.80 12.79 -11.94
C CYS A 70 3.20 13.20 -12.39
N PRO A 71 3.32 13.96 -13.50
CA PRO A 71 4.62 14.49 -13.92
C PRO A 71 5.09 15.60 -12.95
N PRO A 72 6.40 15.94 -12.94
CA PRO A 72 6.97 16.93 -12.01
C PRO A 72 6.31 18.32 -12.07
N TYR A 73 5.74 18.69 -13.21
CA TYR A 73 5.04 19.96 -13.44
C TYR A 73 3.52 19.84 -13.26
N GLY A 74 3.04 18.69 -12.79
CA GLY A 74 1.63 18.42 -12.55
C GLY A 74 1.18 18.89 -11.18
N GLY A 75 -0.11 18.75 -10.93
CA GLY A 75 -0.71 19.03 -9.63
C GLY A 75 -1.69 17.92 -9.24
N VAL A 76 -1.90 17.78 -7.94
CA VAL A 76 -2.85 16.81 -7.36
C VAL A 76 -4.01 17.58 -6.73
N ILE A 77 -5.20 17.40 -7.28
CA ILE A 77 -6.40 18.01 -6.71
C ILE A 77 -6.90 17.15 -5.55
N CYS A 78 -6.86 17.69 -4.34
CA CYS A 78 -7.30 17.00 -3.14
C CYS A 78 -7.87 17.99 -2.12
N HIS A 79 -8.46 17.45 -1.05
CA HIS A 79 -8.89 18.26 0.08
C HIS A 79 -7.69 18.83 0.84
N GLU A 80 -7.82 20.01 1.46
CA GLU A 80 -6.75 20.66 2.23
C GLU A 80 -6.28 19.84 3.45
N GLU A 81 -7.14 18.98 3.98
CA GLU A 81 -6.83 18.04 5.06
C GLU A 81 -6.51 16.62 4.54
N ALA A 82 -6.24 16.46 3.23
CA ALA A 82 -5.84 15.16 2.72
C ALA A 82 -4.52 14.72 3.35
N HIS A 83 -4.40 13.44 3.67
CA HIS A 83 -3.22 12.86 4.32
C HIS A 83 -1.92 13.22 3.59
N ILE A 84 -1.95 13.20 2.25
CA ILE A 84 -0.80 13.57 1.41
C ILE A 84 -0.35 15.02 1.56
N VAL A 85 -1.22 15.90 2.10
CA VAL A 85 -0.90 17.32 2.35
C VAL A 85 -0.39 17.52 3.77
N VAL A 86 -1.08 16.94 4.77
CA VAL A 86 -0.89 17.30 6.18
C VAL A 86 0.00 16.34 6.96
N ASP A 87 0.07 15.04 6.58
CA ASP A 87 0.66 13.98 7.41
C ASP A 87 1.79 13.17 6.75
N GLU A 88 2.31 13.61 5.60
CA GLU A 88 3.35 12.87 4.87
C GLU A 88 4.69 13.62 4.73
N CYS A 89 4.90 14.65 5.53
CA CYS A 89 6.17 15.38 5.63
C CYS A 89 6.74 15.86 4.27
N GLY A 90 5.88 16.14 3.29
CA GLY A 90 6.28 16.55 1.94
C GLY A 90 6.80 15.41 1.05
N ALA A 91 6.67 14.16 1.47
CA ALA A 91 7.13 13.01 0.68
C ALA A 91 6.50 12.94 -0.72
N PRO A 92 5.18 13.19 -0.93
CA PRO A 92 4.60 13.23 -2.25
C PRO A 92 5.30 14.21 -3.19
N GLY A 93 5.52 15.45 -2.77
CA GLY A 93 6.23 16.46 -3.57
C GLY A 93 7.69 16.09 -3.85
N PHE A 94 8.36 15.46 -2.88
CA PHE A 94 9.75 14.99 -3.06
C PHE A 94 9.84 13.88 -4.12
N TYR A 95 9.01 12.85 -4.02
CA TYR A 95 9.07 11.70 -4.93
C TYR A 95 8.48 11.97 -6.31
N THR A 96 7.59 12.94 -6.44
CA THR A 96 7.08 13.42 -7.75
C THR A 96 8.02 14.42 -8.41
N HIS A 97 9.15 14.78 -7.77
CA HIS A 97 10.11 15.79 -8.23
C HIS A 97 9.52 17.19 -8.39
N GLY A 98 8.49 17.55 -7.63
CA GLY A 98 7.95 18.89 -7.53
C GLY A 98 6.48 19.07 -7.91
N ALA A 99 5.73 17.99 -8.17
CA ALA A 99 4.28 18.09 -8.30
C ALA A 99 3.65 18.63 -7.00
N SER A 100 2.65 19.50 -7.11
CA SER A 100 2.03 20.25 -6.00
C SER A 100 0.51 20.01 -5.91
#